data_eec1a06295be424d578a6c751a74d8e4
#
_entry.id   eec1a06295be424d578a6c751a74d8e4
#
_cell.length_a   1.000
_cell.length_b   1.000
_cell.length_c   1.000
_cell.angle_alpha   90.00
_cell.angle_beta   90.00
_cell.angle_gamma   90.00
#
_symmetry.space_group_name_H-M   'P 1'
#
loop_
_entity.id
_entity.type
_entity.pdbx_description
1 polymer ?
#
loop_
_entity_poly.entity_id
_entity_poly.type
_entity_poly.pdbx_seq_one_letter_code
_entity_poly.pdbx_strand_id
1 'polypeptide(L)'
;RAGRQGDPGLSVFFVSLDDDIVTSGGDGEQFSAQPEPDGRISGNRAQHFIEHCQRVTEGQLLEIHSQTWKYNKLLADHRDILDERRAALLDTDTAWREMSERSPQRAAELSRLPQDVLEQAAREIMLFHLDAEWSEHLALMDDVRESIHLRAIARETPIDEYHRIA
;
A
#
# COMPACT_ATOMS: atom_id res chain seq x y z
N ARG A 1 -20.76 -15.28 -7.55
CA ARG A 1 -20.93 -16.06 -8.79
C ARG A 1 -22.31 -16.74 -8.73
N ALA A 2 -23.14 -16.51 -9.73
CA ALA A 2 -24.41 -17.21 -9.89
C ALA A 2 -24.15 -18.54 -10.61
N GLY A 3 -24.75 -19.61 -10.10
CA GLY A 3 -24.57 -20.96 -10.63
C GLY A 3 -23.35 -21.70 -10.06
N ARG A 4 -23.43 -23.04 -10.10
CA ARG A 4 -22.34 -23.98 -9.82
C ARG A 4 -21.88 -24.62 -11.13
N GLN A 5 -20.80 -25.34 -11.08
CA GLN A 5 -20.17 -26.03 -12.21
C GLN A 5 -21.23 -26.88 -12.97
N GLY A 6 -21.67 -26.40 -14.14
CA GLY A 6 -22.68 -27.03 -14.97
C GLY A 6 -24.15 -26.58 -14.71
N ASP A 7 -24.42 -25.86 -13.65
CA ASP A 7 -25.78 -25.40 -13.33
C ASP A 7 -25.97 -23.94 -13.77
N PRO A 8 -27.12 -23.59 -14.41
CA PRO A 8 -27.43 -22.21 -14.71
C PRO A 8 -27.71 -21.43 -13.43
N GLY A 9 -27.24 -20.19 -13.40
CA GLY A 9 -27.49 -19.27 -12.28
C GLY A 9 -27.87 -17.90 -12.79
N LEU A 10 -28.73 -17.20 -12.04
CA LEU A 10 -29.17 -15.85 -12.31
C LEU A 10 -28.75 -14.93 -11.17
N SER A 11 -28.06 -13.84 -11.50
CA SER A 11 -27.84 -12.74 -10.58
C SER A 11 -28.72 -11.56 -10.99
N VAL A 12 -29.45 -11.01 -10.03
CA VAL A 12 -30.29 -9.83 -10.25
C VAL A 12 -29.81 -8.73 -9.30
N PHE A 13 -29.46 -7.60 -9.88
CA PHE A 13 -29.05 -6.39 -9.14
C PHE A 13 -30.18 -5.37 -9.22
N PHE A 14 -30.57 -4.85 -8.06
CA PHE A 14 -31.46 -3.71 -7.97
C PHE A 14 -30.62 -2.46 -7.76
N VAL A 15 -30.81 -1.46 -8.60
CA VAL A 15 -30.10 -0.17 -8.54
C VAL A 15 -31.14 0.93 -8.44
N SER A 16 -30.97 1.83 -7.47
CA SER A 16 -31.79 3.06 -7.34
C SER A 16 -31.06 4.22 -8.03
N LEU A 17 -31.77 5.18 -8.51
CA LEU A 17 -31.21 6.44 -9.00
C LEU A 17 -30.56 7.27 -7.88
N ASP A 18 -30.89 6.97 -6.62
CA ASP A 18 -30.32 7.61 -5.44
C ASP A 18 -29.08 6.88 -4.91
N ASP A 19 -28.70 5.73 -5.49
CA ASP A 19 -27.51 5.00 -5.09
C ASP A 19 -26.24 5.80 -5.40
N ASP A 20 -25.24 5.71 -4.53
CA ASP A 20 -23.95 6.41 -4.67
C ASP A 20 -23.27 6.18 -6.01
N ILE A 21 -23.38 4.97 -6.57
CA ILE A 21 -22.82 4.63 -7.87
C ILE A 21 -23.45 5.45 -9.01
N VAL A 22 -24.71 5.81 -8.87
CA VAL A 22 -25.46 6.60 -9.86
C VAL A 22 -25.22 8.10 -9.65
N THR A 23 -25.30 8.54 -8.40
CA THR A 23 -25.14 9.97 -8.06
C THR A 23 -23.71 10.46 -8.24
N SER A 24 -22.71 9.63 -7.99
CA SER A 24 -21.28 9.97 -8.16
C SER A 24 -20.73 9.60 -9.54
N GLY A 25 -21.24 8.54 -10.17
CA GLY A 25 -20.77 8.05 -11.46
C GLY A 25 -21.42 8.72 -12.67
N GLY A 26 -22.46 9.52 -12.49
CA GLY A 26 -23.19 10.18 -13.57
C GLY A 26 -22.50 11.37 -14.23
N ASP A 27 -21.29 11.76 -13.77
CA ASP A 27 -20.49 12.88 -14.29
C ASP A 27 -21.29 14.18 -14.51
N GLY A 28 -22.26 14.44 -13.60
CA GLY A 28 -23.17 15.57 -13.67
C GLY A 28 -24.36 15.39 -14.63
N GLU A 29 -24.47 14.29 -15.36
CA GLU A 29 -25.63 13.95 -16.16
C GLU A 29 -26.76 13.47 -15.22
N GLN A 30 -27.86 14.21 -15.21
CA GLN A 30 -29.07 13.79 -14.53
C GLN A 30 -29.89 12.87 -15.44
N PHE A 31 -29.99 11.62 -15.05
CA PHE A 31 -30.92 10.72 -15.72
C PHE A 31 -32.34 10.99 -15.27
N SER A 32 -33.19 11.42 -16.23
CA SER A 32 -34.61 11.63 -15.99
C SER A 32 -35.40 10.58 -16.75
N ALA A 33 -36.19 9.80 -16.04
CA ALA A 33 -37.16 8.87 -16.61
C ALA A 33 -38.46 8.89 -15.79
N GLN A 34 -39.56 8.61 -16.44
CA GLN A 34 -40.82 8.39 -15.74
C GLN A 34 -40.87 6.94 -15.26
N PRO A 35 -41.01 6.70 -13.95
CA PRO A 35 -41.16 5.36 -13.44
C PRO A 35 -42.51 4.75 -13.83
N GLU A 36 -42.53 3.45 -13.97
CA GLU A 36 -43.76 2.67 -14.09
C GLU A 36 -44.58 2.74 -12.79
N PRO A 37 -45.88 2.35 -12.79
CA PRO A 37 -46.72 2.38 -11.58
C PRO A 37 -46.18 1.60 -10.38
N ASP A 38 -45.27 0.62 -10.60
CA ASP A 38 -44.56 -0.17 -9.58
C ASP A 38 -43.22 0.44 -9.17
N GLY A 39 -42.86 1.62 -9.69
CA GLY A 39 -41.61 2.33 -9.42
C GLY A 39 -40.42 1.90 -10.27
N ARG A 40 -40.59 0.94 -11.16
CA ARG A 40 -39.52 0.48 -12.05
C ARG A 40 -39.23 1.46 -13.16
N ILE A 41 -37.99 1.54 -13.57
CA ILE A 41 -37.56 2.24 -14.77
C ILE A 41 -37.03 1.19 -15.73
N SER A 42 -37.75 0.98 -16.83
CA SER A 42 -37.41 0.01 -17.84
C SER A 42 -36.81 0.67 -19.07
N GLY A 43 -36.04 -0.10 -19.82
CA GLY A 43 -35.54 0.29 -21.14
C GLY A 43 -34.01 0.40 -21.25
N ASN A 44 -33.53 0.28 -22.47
CA ASN A 44 -32.10 0.28 -22.80
C ASN A 44 -31.38 1.56 -22.37
N ARG A 45 -32.08 2.70 -22.35
CA ARG A 45 -31.49 3.98 -21.94
C ARG A 45 -31.10 3.98 -20.46
N ALA A 46 -31.94 3.42 -19.58
CA ALA A 46 -31.64 3.27 -18.15
C ALA A 46 -30.46 2.33 -17.94
N GLN A 47 -30.44 1.19 -18.64
CA GLN A 47 -29.37 0.24 -18.58
C GLN A 47 -28.04 0.86 -19.02
N HIS A 48 -28.00 1.53 -20.17
CA HIS A 48 -26.78 2.20 -20.66
C HIS A 48 -26.27 3.29 -19.72
N PHE A 49 -27.17 4.02 -19.08
CA PHE A 49 -26.81 5.03 -18.09
C PHE A 49 -26.15 4.39 -16.86
N ILE A 50 -26.73 3.33 -16.31
CA ILE A 50 -26.15 2.60 -15.18
C ILE A 50 -24.79 1.98 -15.56
N GLU A 51 -24.68 1.38 -16.74
CA GLU A 51 -23.40 0.86 -17.24
C GLU A 51 -22.34 1.96 -17.42
N HIS A 52 -22.74 3.17 -17.78
CA HIS A 52 -21.85 4.33 -17.84
C HIS A 52 -21.38 4.72 -16.43
N CYS A 53 -22.30 4.88 -15.46
CA CYS A 53 -21.99 5.19 -14.07
C CYS A 53 -21.03 4.16 -13.47
N GLN A 54 -21.27 2.88 -13.72
CA GLN A 54 -20.36 1.81 -13.27
C GLN A 54 -18.96 1.96 -13.84
N ARG A 55 -18.82 2.17 -15.14
CA ARG A 55 -17.50 2.36 -15.78
C ARG A 55 -16.73 3.56 -15.25
N VAL A 56 -17.43 4.68 -15.00
CA VAL A 56 -16.82 5.87 -14.41
C VAL A 56 -16.32 5.58 -13.00
N THR A 57 -17.17 4.97 -12.16
CA THR A 57 -16.80 4.60 -10.78
C THR A 57 -15.67 3.57 -10.74
N GLU A 58 -15.72 2.55 -11.60
CA GLU A 58 -14.64 1.56 -11.71
C GLU A 58 -13.33 2.20 -12.15
N GLY A 59 -13.37 3.16 -13.10
CA GLY A 59 -12.19 3.91 -13.52
C GLY A 59 -11.57 4.73 -12.41
N GLN A 60 -12.39 5.41 -11.60
CA GLN A 60 -11.94 6.19 -10.44
C GLN A 60 -11.33 5.29 -9.36
N LEU A 61 -11.98 4.15 -9.05
CA LEU A 61 -11.47 3.18 -8.10
C LEU A 61 -10.15 2.57 -8.57
N LEU A 62 -10.04 2.25 -9.85
CA LEU A 62 -8.80 1.71 -10.42
C LEU A 62 -7.64 2.70 -10.27
N GLU A 63 -7.89 3.99 -10.51
CA GLU A 63 -6.87 5.03 -10.32
C GLU A 63 -6.43 5.12 -8.85
N ILE A 64 -7.37 5.16 -7.90
CA ILE A 64 -7.07 5.17 -6.47
C ILE A 64 -6.25 3.93 -6.07
N HIS A 65 -6.66 2.74 -6.53
CA HIS A 65 -5.93 1.51 -6.26
C HIS A 65 -4.54 1.51 -6.88
N SER A 66 -4.40 2.02 -8.11
CA SER A 66 -3.11 2.15 -8.79
C SER A 66 -2.15 3.05 -8.02
N GLN A 67 -2.62 4.21 -7.55
CA GLN A 67 -1.79 5.11 -6.74
C GLN A 67 -1.41 4.46 -5.41
N THR A 68 -2.38 3.89 -4.68
CA THR A 68 -2.11 3.19 -3.42
C THR A 68 -1.10 2.06 -3.59
N TRP A 69 -1.20 1.32 -4.69
CA TRP A 69 -0.25 0.23 -5.00
C TRP A 69 1.18 0.74 -5.19
N LYS A 70 1.38 1.87 -5.88
CA LYS A 70 2.71 2.47 -6.09
C LYS A 70 3.40 2.82 -4.77
N TYR A 71 2.68 3.44 -3.83
CA TYR A 71 3.22 3.74 -2.49
C TYR A 71 3.57 2.47 -1.72
N ASN A 72 2.67 1.49 -1.71
CA ASN A 72 2.88 0.23 -1.00
C ASN A 72 4.01 -0.61 -1.61
N LYS A 73 4.19 -0.57 -2.93
CA LYS A 73 5.25 -1.30 -3.62
C LYS A 73 6.63 -0.84 -3.16
N LEU A 74 6.84 0.46 -3.05
CA LEU A 74 8.11 1.01 -2.57
C LEU A 74 8.43 0.52 -1.16
N LEU A 75 7.46 0.59 -0.23
CA LEU A 75 7.66 0.10 1.14
C LEU A 75 7.87 -1.41 1.20
N ALA A 76 7.25 -2.18 0.28
CA ALA A 76 7.51 -3.62 0.18
C ALA A 76 8.95 -3.90 -0.25
N ASP A 77 9.47 -3.18 -1.25
CA ASP A 77 10.86 -3.32 -1.69
C ASP A 77 11.87 -2.97 -0.58
N HIS A 78 11.59 -1.92 0.21
CA HIS A 78 12.42 -1.59 1.38
C HIS A 78 12.35 -2.68 2.47
N ARG A 79 11.17 -3.28 2.67
CA ARG A 79 11.01 -4.39 3.62
C ARG A 79 11.81 -5.61 3.19
N ASP A 80 11.82 -5.94 1.91
CA ASP A 80 12.60 -7.08 1.40
C ASP A 80 14.10 -6.89 1.70
N ILE A 81 14.65 -5.68 1.49
CA ILE A 81 16.02 -5.33 1.84
C ILE A 81 16.28 -5.46 3.35
N LEU A 82 15.32 -5.00 4.17
CA LEU A 82 15.40 -5.12 5.63
C LEU A 82 15.41 -6.58 6.08
N ASP A 83 14.54 -7.40 5.49
CA ASP A 83 14.42 -8.82 5.85
C ASP A 83 15.68 -9.60 5.47
N GLU A 84 16.29 -9.32 4.31
CA GLU A 84 17.61 -9.87 3.94
C GLU A 84 18.68 -9.45 4.94
N ARG A 85 18.70 -8.19 5.35
CA ARG A 85 19.64 -7.68 6.34
C ARG A 85 19.43 -8.34 7.71
N ARG A 86 18.19 -8.48 8.14
CA ARG A 86 17.81 -9.14 9.39
C ARG A 86 18.24 -10.61 9.38
N ALA A 87 18.02 -11.33 8.30
CA ALA A 87 18.46 -12.72 8.15
C ALA A 87 19.97 -12.83 8.26
N ALA A 88 20.73 -11.95 7.60
CA ALA A 88 22.19 -11.94 7.69
C ALA A 88 22.69 -11.72 9.14
N LEU A 89 22.02 -10.85 9.91
CA LEU A 89 22.38 -10.62 11.32
C LEU A 89 22.02 -11.82 12.23
N LEU A 90 20.90 -12.51 11.93
CA LEU A 90 20.43 -13.64 12.74
C LEU A 90 21.22 -14.91 12.50
N ASP A 91 21.55 -15.21 11.24
CA ASP A 91 22.03 -16.52 10.81
C ASP A 91 23.56 -16.60 10.71
N THR A 92 24.26 -15.46 10.86
CA THR A 92 25.71 -15.41 10.66
C THR A 92 26.43 -14.62 11.77
N ASP A 93 27.76 -14.57 11.68
CA ASP A 93 28.67 -13.75 12.52
C ASP A 93 28.76 -12.28 12.06
N THR A 94 27.94 -11.88 11.09
CA THR A 94 28.00 -10.56 10.42
C THR A 94 27.96 -9.42 11.42
N ALA A 95 27.11 -9.51 12.45
CA ALA A 95 26.96 -8.46 13.46
C ALA A 95 28.29 -8.14 14.18
N TRP A 96 28.95 -9.15 14.73
CA TRP A 96 30.21 -8.96 15.44
C TRP A 96 31.35 -8.56 14.49
N ARG A 97 31.41 -9.16 13.30
CA ARG A 97 32.40 -8.82 12.29
C ARG A 97 32.33 -7.33 11.90
N GLU A 98 31.15 -6.82 11.56
CA GLU A 98 30.98 -5.42 11.18
C GLU A 98 31.25 -4.45 12.33
N MET A 99 30.83 -4.78 13.56
CA MET A 99 31.11 -3.95 14.73
C MET A 99 32.61 -3.90 15.03
N SER A 100 33.32 -5.02 14.90
CA SER A 100 34.76 -5.10 15.12
C SER A 100 35.56 -4.36 14.04
N GLU A 101 35.12 -4.41 12.78
CA GLU A 101 35.72 -3.65 11.67
C GLU A 101 35.54 -2.14 11.84
N ARG A 102 34.36 -1.70 12.31
CA ARG A 102 34.08 -0.27 12.56
C ARG A 102 34.81 0.28 13.77
N SER A 103 35.11 -0.54 14.76
CA SER A 103 35.73 -0.13 16.01
C SER A 103 36.81 -1.12 16.48
N PRO A 104 37.97 -1.27 15.79
CA PRO A 104 38.97 -2.29 16.10
C PRO A 104 39.55 -2.16 17.49
N GLN A 105 39.72 -0.95 18.00
CA GLN A 105 40.22 -0.70 19.35
C GLN A 105 39.29 -1.26 20.42
N ARG A 106 37.96 -0.97 20.29
CA ARG A 106 36.94 -1.52 21.18
C ARG A 106 36.83 -3.04 21.09
N ALA A 107 36.90 -3.57 19.88
CA ALA A 107 36.90 -5.02 19.67
C ALA A 107 38.10 -5.70 20.40
N ALA A 108 39.30 -5.12 20.35
CA ALA A 108 40.45 -5.61 21.06
C ALA A 108 40.28 -5.55 22.58
N GLU A 109 39.66 -4.52 23.12
CA GLU A 109 39.35 -4.42 24.57
C GLU A 109 38.37 -5.52 25.00
N LEU A 110 37.38 -5.82 24.17
CA LEU A 110 36.34 -6.80 24.43
C LEU A 110 36.77 -8.25 24.17
N SER A 111 37.90 -8.48 23.49
CA SER A 111 38.41 -9.83 23.14
C SER A 111 38.67 -10.75 24.33
N ARG A 112 38.59 -10.23 25.57
CA ARG A 112 38.66 -11.00 26.81
C ARG A 112 37.40 -11.81 27.11
N LEU A 113 36.26 -11.42 26.49
CA LEU A 113 35.00 -12.09 26.65
C LEU A 113 34.89 -13.28 25.70
N PRO A 114 34.06 -14.28 26.04
CA PRO A 114 33.81 -15.41 25.16
C PRO A 114 33.19 -14.93 23.83
N GLN A 115 33.61 -15.57 22.73
CA GLN A 115 33.22 -15.18 21.38
C GLN A 115 31.68 -15.24 21.16
N ASP A 116 31.03 -16.26 21.69
CA ASP A 116 29.59 -16.45 21.63
C ASP A 116 28.79 -15.31 22.30
N VAL A 117 29.32 -14.79 23.42
CA VAL A 117 28.74 -13.64 24.13
C VAL A 117 28.89 -12.38 23.30
N LEU A 118 30.03 -12.17 22.64
CA LEU A 118 30.27 -11.02 21.78
C LEU A 118 29.36 -11.04 20.54
N GLU A 119 29.23 -12.20 19.91
CA GLU A 119 28.37 -12.39 18.74
C GLU A 119 26.89 -12.18 19.09
N GLN A 120 26.45 -12.73 20.23
CA GLN A 120 25.08 -12.55 20.69
C GLN A 120 24.78 -11.07 21.02
N ALA A 121 25.65 -10.42 21.79
CA ALA A 121 25.48 -9.01 22.15
C ALA A 121 25.50 -8.10 20.91
N ALA A 122 26.41 -8.32 19.98
CA ALA A 122 26.48 -7.58 18.73
C ALA A 122 25.19 -7.75 17.91
N ARG A 123 24.68 -8.97 17.82
CA ARG A 123 23.42 -9.29 17.12
C ARG A 123 22.24 -8.56 17.75
N GLU A 124 22.08 -8.63 19.05
CA GLU A 124 20.99 -7.95 19.76
C GLU A 124 21.03 -6.44 19.58
N ILE A 125 22.21 -5.83 19.68
CA ILE A 125 22.40 -4.40 19.48
C ILE A 125 22.04 -4.00 18.03
N MET A 126 22.56 -4.72 17.04
CA MET A 126 22.31 -4.37 15.65
C MET A 126 20.86 -4.59 15.25
N LEU A 127 20.21 -5.65 15.72
CA LEU A 127 18.79 -5.89 15.49
C LEU A 127 17.92 -4.80 16.14
N PHE A 128 18.24 -4.42 17.37
CA PHE A 128 17.53 -3.33 18.06
C PHE A 128 17.58 -2.02 17.26
N HIS A 129 18.76 -1.64 16.77
CA HIS A 129 18.89 -0.43 15.94
C HIS A 129 18.20 -0.57 14.59
N LEU A 130 18.33 -1.73 13.95
CA LEU A 130 17.66 -1.99 12.68
C LEU A 130 16.14 -1.83 12.80
N ASP A 131 15.54 -2.37 13.87
CA ASP A 131 14.10 -2.28 14.12
C ASP A 131 13.67 -0.86 14.50
N ALA A 132 14.47 -0.13 15.27
CA ALA A 132 14.22 1.26 15.63
C ALA A 132 14.24 2.17 14.39
N GLU A 133 15.28 2.10 13.57
CA GLU A 133 15.42 2.86 12.33
C GLU A 133 14.30 2.52 11.33
N TRP A 134 13.91 1.25 11.23
CA TRP A 134 12.78 0.85 10.41
C TRP A 134 11.46 1.47 10.88
N SER A 135 11.22 1.49 12.18
CA SER A 135 10.02 2.11 12.75
C SER A 135 9.96 3.61 12.49
N GLU A 136 11.11 4.29 12.62
CA GLU A 136 11.23 5.73 12.30
C GLU A 136 11.04 5.98 10.81
N HIS A 137 11.61 5.12 9.94
CA HIS A 137 11.41 5.20 8.50
C HIS A 137 9.94 5.06 8.11
N LEU A 138 9.22 4.09 8.68
CA LEU A 138 7.78 3.91 8.42
C LEU A 138 6.97 5.13 8.86
N ALA A 139 7.28 5.71 10.04
CA ALA A 139 6.63 6.92 10.50
C ALA A 139 6.89 8.11 9.58
N LEU A 140 8.14 8.29 9.13
CA LEU A 140 8.50 9.33 8.16
C LEU A 140 7.73 9.15 6.85
N MET A 141 7.66 7.92 6.32
CA MET A 141 6.98 7.66 5.05
C MET A 141 5.47 7.87 5.15
N ASP A 142 4.88 7.62 6.31
CA ASP A 142 3.47 7.91 6.59
C ASP A 142 3.20 9.43 6.61
N ASP A 143 4.01 10.19 7.33
CA ASP A 143 3.96 11.67 7.38
C ASP A 143 4.14 12.28 5.97
N VAL A 144 5.07 11.74 5.19
CA VAL A 144 5.30 12.18 3.80
C VAL A 144 4.06 11.90 2.95
N ARG A 145 3.47 10.71 3.06
CA ARG A 145 2.27 10.33 2.32
C ARG A 145 1.09 11.24 2.63
N GLU A 146 0.91 11.62 3.89
CA GLU A 146 -0.17 12.52 4.31
C GLU A 146 0.04 13.96 3.81
N SER A 147 1.28 14.42 3.74
CA SER A 147 1.61 15.80 3.35
C SER A 147 1.89 15.99 1.86
N ILE A 148 2.02 14.92 1.09
CA ILE A 148 2.60 14.97 -0.26
C ILE A 148 1.75 15.76 -1.27
N HIS A 149 0.41 15.76 -1.12
CA HIS A 149 -0.47 16.55 -1.98
C HIS A 149 -0.31 18.06 -1.73
N LEU A 150 0.14 18.47 -0.55
CA LEU A 150 0.46 19.87 -0.29
C LEU A 150 1.75 20.29 -1.01
N ARG A 151 2.68 19.35 -1.20
CA ARG A 151 3.95 19.56 -1.90
C ARG A 151 3.81 19.51 -3.43
N ALA A 152 2.85 18.75 -3.95
CA ALA A 152 2.56 18.62 -5.37
C ALA A 152 2.10 19.93 -6.05
N ILE A 153 1.76 20.95 -5.28
CA ILE A 153 1.49 22.31 -5.78
C ILE A 153 2.71 22.92 -6.52
N ALA A 154 3.90 22.37 -6.31
CA ALA A 154 5.17 22.86 -6.89
C ALA A 154 5.62 22.19 -8.20
N ARG A 155 4.74 21.48 -8.94
CA ARG A 155 4.97 20.86 -10.27
C ARG A 155 5.58 19.47 -10.34
N GLU A 156 5.87 18.81 -9.25
CA GLU A 156 6.31 17.41 -9.24
C GLU A 156 5.13 16.48 -9.02
N THR A 157 5.17 15.27 -9.59
CA THR A 157 4.14 14.30 -9.29
C THR A 157 4.30 13.79 -7.86
N PRO A 158 3.22 13.63 -7.09
CA PRO A 158 3.31 13.20 -5.69
C PRO A 158 4.13 11.93 -5.49
N ILE A 159 4.02 10.98 -6.41
CA ILE A 159 4.74 9.71 -6.33
C ILE A 159 6.25 9.87 -6.53
N ASP A 160 6.70 10.75 -7.41
CA ASP A 160 8.13 10.98 -7.66
C ASP A 160 8.78 11.63 -6.44
N GLU A 161 8.10 12.58 -5.78
CA GLU A 161 8.57 13.18 -4.53
C GLU A 161 8.62 12.15 -3.40
N TYR A 162 7.63 11.26 -3.30
CA TYR A 162 7.64 10.17 -2.33
C TYR A 162 8.84 9.25 -2.53
N HIS A 163 9.15 8.85 -3.77
CA HIS A 163 10.33 8.04 -4.11
C HIS A 163 11.65 8.77 -3.82
N ARG A 164 11.68 10.09 -3.96
CA ARG A 164 12.89 10.88 -3.69
C ARG A 164 13.22 10.98 -2.20
N ILE A 165 12.21 10.97 -1.34
CA ILE A 165 12.36 11.06 0.12
C ILE A 165 12.65 9.70 0.74
N ALA A 166 12.10 8.63 0.16
CA ALA A 166 12.29 7.25 0.59
C ALA A 166 13.72 6.76 0.39
#